data_5489608be72661680d05eb2d57269204
#
_entry.id   5489608be72661680d05eb2d57269204
#
_cell.length_a   1.000
_cell.length_b   1.000
_cell.length_c   1.000
_cell.angle_alpha   90.00
_cell.angle_beta   90.00
_cell.angle_gamma   90.00
#
_symmetry.space_group_name_H-M   'P 1'
#
loop_
_entity.id
_entity.type
_entity.pdbx_description
1 polymer ?
#
loop_
_entity_poly.entity_id
_entity_poly.type
_entity_poly.pdbx_seq_one_letter_code
_entity_poly.pdbx_strand_id
1 'polypeptide(L)'
;MAIRGSLKEASLPDVLQLLAMGKKTGCLSVTHRNNFGSIYFDKGKISYAAIVNRRDRLGDILVKSGVLSQAQLDEGIAAQAQEREKRLGEILVDRGLISRDELHRQIRLQIEEAVYFLFTWTQGTFNFEADIRPEEQDFVVSINPESLLLEGARRVDEWSLIEKKIPSFDIVLELDRRRLQESDVALTA
;
A
#
# COMPACT_ATOMS: atom_id res chain seq x y z
N MET A 1 20.77 3.03 15.55
CA MET A 1 19.85 2.73 16.69
C MET A 1 18.80 1.76 16.16
N ALA A 2 18.68 0.57 16.74
CA ALA A 2 17.66 -0.41 16.35
C ALA A 2 16.51 -0.36 17.36
N ILE A 3 15.27 -0.34 16.90
CA ILE A 3 14.05 -0.43 17.71
C ILE A 3 13.37 -1.73 17.30
N ARG A 4 13.21 -2.67 18.21
CA ARG A 4 12.57 -3.96 17.92
C ARG A 4 11.60 -4.34 19.02
N GLY A 5 10.55 -5.06 18.66
CA GLY A 5 9.51 -5.49 19.59
C GLY A 5 8.49 -6.43 18.96
N SER A 6 7.45 -6.70 19.74
CA SER A 6 6.30 -7.52 19.35
C SER A 6 5.10 -6.63 19.01
N LEU A 7 4.38 -6.98 17.94
CA LEU A 7 3.12 -6.29 17.57
C LEU A 7 2.01 -6.49 18.61
N LYS A 8 2.16 -7.45 19.54
CA LYS A 8 1.25 -7.61 20.69
C LYS A 8 1.46 -6.54 21.76
N GLU A 9 2.67 -6.02 21.89
CA GLU A 9 3.06 -5.04 22.91
C GLU A 9 2.94 -3.61 22.40
N ALA A 10 3.28 -3.38 21.12
CA ALA A 10 3.14 -2.11 20.44
C ALA A 10 2.55 -2.37 19.05
N SER A 11 1.38 -1.80 18.79
CA SER A 11 0.72 -1.94 17.48
C SER A 11 1.54 -1.28 16.37
N LEU A 12 1.38 -1.74 15.14
CA LEU A 12 2.07 -1.10 14.01
C LEU A 12 1.75 0.41 13.89
N PRO A 13 0.49 0.88 14.05
CA PRO A 13 0.19 2.30 14.13
C PRO A 13 1.02 3.06 15.17
N ASP A 14 1.18 2.52 16.40
CA ASP A 14 1.96 3.17 17.46
C ASP A 14 3.44 3.31 17.07
N VAL A 15 3.99 2.26 16.46
CA VAL A 15 5.38 2.25 15.98
C VAL A 15 5.58 3.28 14.87
N LEU A 16 4.64 3.35 13.91
CA LEU A 16 4.70 4.37 12.83
C LEU A 16 4.65 5.78 13.40
N GLN A 17 3.76 6.03 14.37
CA GLN A 17 3.66 7.33 15.03
C GLN A 17 4.96 7.71 15.75
N LEU A 18 5.57 6.76 16.48
CA LEU A 18 6.84 6.96 17.16
C LEU A 18 7.96 7.35 16.17
N LEU A 19 8.04 6.65 15.04
CA LEU A 19 9.06 6.91 14.01
C LEU A 19 8.81 8.25 13.31
N ALA A 20 7.54 8.60 13.06
CA ALA A 20 7.15 9.89 12.49
C ALA A 20 7.52 11.06 13.40
N MET A 21 7.10 11.01 14.67
CA MET A 21 7.40 12.05 15.67
C MET A 21 8.92 12.20 15.90
N GLY A 22 9.63 11.07 15.91
CA GLY A 22 11.08 11.05 16.02
C GLY A 22 11.83 11.46 14.75
N LYS A 23 11.12 11.83 13.66
CA LYS A 23 11.68 12.18 12.35
C LYS A 23 12.73 11.18 11.88
N LYS A 24 12.46 9.89 12.08
CA LYS A 24 13.42 8.84 11.79
C LYS A 24 13.57 8.62 10.28
N THR A 25 14.77 8.23 9.87
CA THR A 25 15.10 7.75 8.52
C THR A 25 15.62 6.33 8.65
N GLY A 26 15.10 5.40 7.83
CA GLY A 26 15.47 3.99 7.87
C GLY A 26 14.35 3.07 7.42
N CYS A 27 14.51 1.78 7.69
CA CYS A 27 13.57 0.72 7.31
C CYS A 27 12.95 0.08 8.54
N LEU A 28 11.62 0.03 8.58
CA LEU A 28 10.83 -0.77 9.51
C LEU A 28 10.44 -2.07 8.84
N SER A 29 11.07 -3.16 9.26
CA SER A 29 10.70 -4.51 8.85
C SER A 29 9.66 -5.08 9.80
N VAL A 30 8.61 -5.69 9.24
CA VAL A 30 7.51 -6.30 9.99
C VAL A 30 7.34 -7.74 9.54
N THR A 31 7.20 -8.65 10.50
CA THR A 31 7.00 -10.08 10.23
C THR A 31 5.72 -10.57 10.87
N HIS A 32 4.94 -11.33 10.14
CA HIS A 32 3.73 -12.01 10.64
C HIS A 32 3.64 -13.40 10.02
N ARG A 33 3.81 -14.46 10.83
CA ARG A 33 3.91 -15.84 10.33
C ARG A 33 5.01 -15.95 9.26
N ASN A 34 4.65 -16.33 8.03
CA ASN A 34 5.56 -16.46 6.87
C ASN A 34 5.54 -15.22 5.94
N ASN A 35 4.91 -14.14 6.39
CA ASN A 35 4.82 -12.91 5.61
C ASN A 35 5.79 -11.87 6.15
N PHE A 36 6.37 -11.10 5.23
CA PHE A 36 7.32 -10.01 5.53
C PHE A 36 6.85 -8.74 4.84
N GLY A 37 6.89 -7.65 5.58
CA GLY A 37 6.64 -6.31 5.05
C GLY A 37 7.76 -5.36 5.44
N SER A 38 7.95 -4.33 4.64
CA SER A 38 8.94 -3.28 4.89
C SER A 38 8.29 -1.93 4.64
N ILE A 39 8.54 -0.98 5.55
CA ILE A 39 8.12 0.42 5.43
C ILE A 39 9.36 1.29 5.58
N TYR A 40 9.66 2.08 4.57
CA TYR A 40 10.82 2.98 4.57
C TYR A 40 10.41 4.39 4.94
N PHE A 41 11.21 5.00 5.78
CA PHE A 41 11.02 6.35 6.28
C PHE A 41 12.15 7.26 5.79
N ASP A 42 11.77 8.48 5.43
CA ASP A 42 12.69 9.59 5.25
C ASP A 42 12.23 10.78 6.10
N LYS A 43 13.02 11.14 7.11
CA LYS A 43 12.71 12.24 8.05
C LYS A 43 11.31 12.15 8.65
N GLY A 44 10.87 10.93 9.01
CA GLY A 44 9.58 10.66 9.62
C GLY A 44 8.41 10.53 8.63
N LYS A 45 8.64 10.69 7.34
CA LYS A 45 7.63 10.46 6.29
C LYS A 45 7.85 9.11 5.64
N ILE A 46 6.77 8.46 5.22
CA ILE A 46 6.86 7.19 4.50
C ILE A 46 7.25 7.49 3.05
N SER A 47 8.35 6.88 2.61
CA SER A 47 8.88 7.01 1.24
C SER A 47 8.56 5.78 0.38
N TYR A 48 8.44 4.60 1.00
CA TYR A 48 8.15 3.35 0.32
C TYR A 48 7.57 2.32 1.28
N ALA A 49 6.75 1.40 0.77
CA ALA A 49 6.32 0.21 1.49
C ALA A 49 6.14 -0.97 0.53
N ALA A 50 6.47 -2.17 1.00
CA ALA A 50 6.34 -3.39 0.23
C ALA A 50 6.01 -4.59 1.13
N ILE A 51 5.35 -5.59 0.54
CA ILE A 51 5.06 -6.88 1.17
C ILE A 51 5.64 -7.97 0.25
N VAL A 52 6.53 -8.80 0.78
CA VAL A 52 7.37 -9.72 -0.02
C VAL A 52 6.56 -10.68 -0.89
N ASN A 53 5.41 -11.16 -0.41
CA ASN A 53 4.56 -12.10 -1.14
C ASN A 53 3.42 -11.42 -1.95
N ARG A 54 3.36 -10.10 -1.98
CA ARG A 54 2.41 -9.28 -2.74
C ARG A 54 3.15 -8.41 -3.74
N ARG A 55 3.82 -9.02 -4.68
CA ARG A 55 4.49 -8.30 -5.77
C ARG A 55 3.52 -8.04 -6.92
N ASP A 56 2.54 -7.17 -6.71
CA ASP A 56 1.92 -6.52 -7.86
C ASP A 56 2.97 -5.58 -8.46
N ARG A 57 3.46 -5.91 -9.65
CA ARG A 57 4.41 -5.04 -10.37
C ARG A 57 3.69 -3.76 -10.77
N LEU A 58 4.42 -2.65 -10.90
CA LEU A 58 3.85 -1.37 -11.31
C LEU A 58 2.96 -1.48 -12.54
N GLY A 59 3.41 -2.22 -13.57
CA GLY A 59 2.63 -2.45 -14.80
C GLY A 59 1.27 -3.12 -14.52
N ASP A 60 1.26 -4.17 -13.69
CA ASP A 60 0.03 -4.88 -13.34
C ASP A 60 -0.97 -3.96 -12.63
N ILE A 61 -0.47 -3.05 -11.76
CA ILE A 61 -1.30 -2.08 -11.05
C ILE A 61 -1.90 -1.08 -12.02
N LEU A 62 -1.09 -0.53 -12.94
CA LEU A 62 -1.55 0.44 -13.93
C LEU A 62 -2.62 -0.13 -14.86
N VAL A 63 -2.52 -1.42 -15.22
CA VAL A 63 -3.55 -2.09 -16.03
C VAL A 63 -4.80 -2.38 -15.19
N LYS A 64 -4.66 -2.90 -13.97
CA LYS A 64 -5.79 -3.17 -13.07
C LYS A 64 -6.58 -1.91 -12.71
N SER A 65 -5.90 -0.76 -12.56
CA SER A 65 -6.54 0.54 -12.29
C SER A 65 -7.12 1.21 -13.55
N GLY A 66 -6.96 0.59 -14.73
CA GLY A 66 -7.46 1.14 -16.00
C GLY A 66 -6.69 2.36 -16.52
N VAL A 67 -5.54 2.68 -15.92
CA VAL A 67 -4.67 3.78 -16.35
C VAL A 67 -3.95 3.44 -17.65
N LEU A 68 -3.58 2.17 -17.82
CA LEU A 68 -2.99 1.62 -19.05
C LEU A 68 -3.82 0.45 -19.57
N SER A 69 -3.87 0.30 -20.89
CA SER A 69 -4.28 -0.96 -21.50
C SER A 69 -3.12 -1.97 -21.46
N GLN A 70 -3.43 -3.26 -21.60
CA GLN A 70 -2.39 -4.30 -21.69
C GLN A 70 -1.43 -4.04 -22.87
N ALA A 71 -1.95 -3.59 -24.01
CA ALA A 71 -1.13 -3.28 -25.18
C ALA A 71 -0.12 -2.16 -24.92
N GLN A 72 -0.52 -1.12 -24.18
CA GLN A 72 0.39 -0.02 -23.81
C GLN A 72 1.45 -0.49 -22.80
N LEU A 73 1.10 -1.37 -21.89
CA LEU A 73 2.07 -1.99 -20.98
C LEU A 73 3.10 -2.84 -21.75
N ASP A 74 2.63 -3.65 -22.68
CA ASP A 74 3.50 -4.51 -23.51
C ASP A 74 4.47 -3.66 -24.37
N GLU A 75 3.99 -2.52 -24.90
CA GLU A 75 4.83 -1.54 -25.59
C GLU A 75 5.91 -0.97 -24.66
N GLY A 76 5.54 -0.58 -23.42
CA GLY A 76 6.48 -0.07 -22.43
C GLY A 76 7.55 -1.10 -22.05
N ILE A 77 7.15 -2.37 -21.87
CA ILE A 77 8.07 -3.47 -21.54
C ILE A 77 9.02 -3.75 -22.71
N ALA A 78 8.52 -3.75 -23.95
CA ALA A 78 9.36 -3.94 -25.13
C ALA A 78 10.40 -2.81 -25.28
N ALA A 79 10.01 -1.58 -24.93
CA ALA A 79 10.93 -0.45 -24.91
C ALA A 79 11.99 -0.60 -23.80
N GLN A 80 11.60 -1.05 -22.63
CA GLN A 80 12.53 -1.27 -21.50
C GLN A 80 13.61 -2.30 -21.86
N ALA A 81 13.28 -3.30 -22.66
CA ALA A 81 14.26 -4.29 -23.12
C ALA A 81 15.40 -3.65 -23.95
N GLN A 82 15.12 -2.50 -24.60
CA GLN A 82 16.10 -1.73 -25.39
C GLN A 82 16.80 -0.65 -24.55
N GLU A 83 16.07 -0.05 -23.60
CA GLU A 83 16.54 1.03 -22.73
C GLU A 83 16.76 0.50 -21.29
N ARG A 84 17.67 -0.45 -21.13
CA ARG A 84 17.86 -1.20 -19.87
C ARG A 84 18.25 -0.35 -18.65
N GLU A 85 18.77 0.85 -18.86
CA GLU A 85 19.14 1.79 -17.80
C GLU A 85 17.94 2.55 -17.26
N LYS A 86 16.83 2.61 -18.03
CA LYS A 86 15.61 3.29 -17.61
C LYS A 86 14.62 2.32 -16.98
N ARG A 87 13.90 2.83 -16.01
CA ARG A 87 12.83 2.08 -15.35
C ARG A 87 11.54 2.17 -16.14
N LEU A 88 10.68 1.17 -15.97
CA LEU A 88 9.40 1.10 -16.70
C LEU A 88 8.57 2.38 -16.54
N GLY A 89 8.47 2.93 -15.31
CA GLY A 89 7.71 4.15 -15.06
C GLY A 89 8.24 5.37 -15.83
N GLU A 90 9.57 5.51 -15.93
CA GLU A 90 10.19 6.59 -16.71
C GLU A 90 9.90 6.44 -18.21
N ILE A 91 10.02 5.23 -18.72
CA ILE A 91 9.73 4.91 -20.13
C ILE A 91 8.28 5.21 -20.48
N LEU A 92 7.34 4.82 -19.61
CA LEU A 92 5.92 5.08 -19.81
C LEU A 92 5.62 6.60 -19.86
N VAL A 93 6.30 7.39 -19.03
CA VAL A 93 6.17 8.85 -19.04
C VAL A 93 6.85 9.46 -20.26
N ASP A 94 8.07 9.07 -20.59
CA ASP A 94 8.81 9.59 -21.75
C ASP A 94 8.08 9.33 -23.06
N ARG A 95 7.35 8.21 -23.15
CA ARG A 95 6.52 7.87 -24.32
C ARG A 95 5.12 8.49 -24.30
N GLY A 96 4.79 9.25 -23.26
CA GLY A 96 3.47 9.89 -23.12
C GLY A 96 2.32 8.89 -22.88
N LEU A 97 2.62 7.66 -22.51
CA LEU A 97 1.60 6.64 -22.20
C LEU A 97 0.90 6.91 -20.86
N ILE A 98 1.59 7.57 -19.94
CA ILE A 98 1.06 8.02 -18.65
C ILE A 98 1.67 9.39 -18.30
N SER A 99 0.91 10.24 -17.61
CA SER A 99 1.47 11.47 -17.05
C SER A 99 2.30 11.18 -15.80
N ARG A 100 3.28 12.05 -15.51
CA ARG A 100 4.09 11.93 -14.29
C ARG A 100 3.25 12.02 -13.03
N ASP A 101 2.24 12.88 -13.01
CA ASP A 101 1.34 13.06 -11.87
C ASP A 101 0.48 11.82 -11.63
N GLU A 102 -0.02 11.20 -12.69
CA GLU A 102 -0.78 9.97 -12.61
C GLU A 102 0.08 8.82 -12.10
N LEU A 103 1.31 8.69 -12.59
CA LEU A 103 2.26 7.68 -12.12
C LEU A 103 2.56 7.87 -10.63
N HIS A 104 2.84 9.10 -10.18
CA HIS A 104 3.04 9.41 -8.76
C HIS A 104 1.83 9.05 -7.92
N ARG A 105 0.62 9.34 -8.40
CA ARG A 105 -0.63 9.00 -7.73
C ARG A 105 -0.78 7.50 -7.56
N GLN A 106 -0.52 6.71 -8.60
CA GLN A 106 -0.64 5.25 -8.55
C GLN A 106 0.39 4.61 -7.61
N ILE A 107 1.63 5.09 -7.64
CA ILE A 107 2.68 4.62 -6.70
C ILE A 107 2.31 4.97 -5.26
N ARG A 108 1.80 6.18 -5.03
CA ARG A 108 1.32 6.58 -3.70
C ARG A 108 0.22 5.67 -3.19
N LEU A 109 -0.81 5.40 -4.01
CA LEU A 109 -1.90 4.48 -3.67
C LEU A 109 -1.39 3.08 -3.34
N GLN A 110 -0.43 2.57 -4.10
CA GLN A 110 0.21 1.28 -3.84
C GLN A 110 0.88 1.23 -2.47
N ILE A 111 1.62 2.28 -2.11
CA ILE A 111 2.30 2.38 -0.81
C ILE A 111 1.26 2.44 0.32
N GLU A 112 0.22 3.26 0.17
CA GLU A 112 -0.86 3.40 1.13
C GLU A 112 -1.57 2.06 1.36
N GLU A 113 -1.93 1.34 0.31
CA GLU A 113 -2.57 0.02 0.41
C GLU A 113 -1.66 -1.04 1.06
N ALA A 114 -0.36 -0.99 0.80
CA ALA A 114 0.59 -1.86 1.48
C ALA A 114 0.63 -1.58 3.00
N VAL A 115 0.63 -0.31 3.40
CA VAL A 115 0.61 0.06 4.82
C VAL A 115 -0.70 -0.33 5.48
N TYR A 116 -1.86 -0.10 4.83
CA TYR A 116 -3.16 -0.52 5.37
C TYR A 116 -3.26 -2.02 5.54
N PHE A 117 -2.73 -2.78 4.61
CA PHE A 117 -2.66 -4.23 4.77
C PHE A 117 -1.78 -4.65 5.96
N LEU A 118 -0.65 -3.99 6.16
CA LEU A 118 0.22 -4.26 7.31
C LEU A 118 -0.47 -3.93 8.65
N PHE A 119 -1.39 -2.96 8.69
CA PHE A 119 -2.17 -2.66 9.91
C PHE A 119 -3.07 -3.82 10.35
N THR A 120 -3.42 -4.73 9.47
CA THR A 120 -4.18 -5.93 9.84
C THR A 120 -3.35 -6.96 10.60
N TRP A 121 -2.02 -6.77 10.66
CA TRP A 121 -1.13 -7.68 11.39
C TRP A 121 -1.07 -7.31 12.87
N THR A 122 -1.82 -8.05 13.68
CA THR A 122 -1.91 -7.84 15.14
C THR A 122 -0.91 -8.69 15.92
N GLN A 123 -0.22 -9.60 15.25
CA GLN A 123 0.77 -10.51 15.84
C GLN A 123 2.02 -10.54 14.98
N GLY A 124 3.16 -10.81 15.60
CA GLY A 124 4.45 -10.86 14.94
C GLY A 124 5.46 -9.93 15.57
N THR A 125 6.51 -9.63 14.85
CA THR A 125 7.60 -8.79 15.36
C THR A 125 7.91 -7.67 14.37
N PHE A 126 8.46 -6.60 14.88
CA PHE A 126 9.00 -5.51 14.09
C PHE A 126 10.45 -5.21 14.47
N ASN A 127 11.20 -4.71 13.51
CA ASN A 127 12.56 -4.23 13.68
C ASN A 127 12.79 -2.98 12.82
N PHE A 128 13.19 -1.89 13.44
CA PHE A 128 13.57 -0.67 12.73
C PHE A 128 15.10 -0.55 12.70
N GLU A 129 15.62 -0.37 11.51
CA GLU A 129 17.04 -0.12 11.26
C GLU A 129 17.21 1.27 10.66
N ALA A 130 18.00 2.11 11.35
CA ALA A 130 18.25 3.47 10.89
C ALA A 130 19.13 3.47 9.64
N ASP A 131 18.95 4.51 8.82
CA ASP A 131 19.76 4.83 7.64
C ASP A 131 19.71 3.79 6.51
N ILE A 132 18.82 2.80 6.60
CA ILE A 132 18.53 1.87 5.51
C ILE A 132 17.58 2.54 4.52
N ARG A 133 17.95 2.53 3.25
CA ARG A 133 17.16 3.05 2.15
C ARG A 133 16.70 1.91 1.24
N PRO A 134 15.58 2.04 0.54
CA PRO A 134 15.16 1.04 -0.44
C PRO A 134 16.18 0.98 -1.59
N GLU A 135 16.51 -0.22 -2.02
CA GLU A 135 17.50 -0.46 -3.09
C GLU A 135 17.03 0.08 -4.45
N GLU A 136 15.72 0.08 -4.67
CA GLU A 136 15.12 0.52 -5.93
C GLU A 136 13.89 1.41 -5.64
N GLN A 137 13.98 2.68 -6.00
CA GLN A 137 12.82 3.59 -6.03
C GLN A 137 12.69 4.21 -7.42
N ASP A 138 11.57 3.93 -8.07
CA ASP A 138 11.24 4.58 -9.35
C ASP A 138 10.89 6.05 -9.15
N PHE A 139 10.26 6.36 -8.00
CA PHE A 139 9.86 7.72 -7.65
C PHE A 139 9.89 7.92 -6.15
N VAL A 140 10.35 9.10 -5.74
CA VAL A 140 10.33 9.49 -4.33
C VAL A 140 8.93 9.99 -3.99
N VAL A 141 8.22 9.22 -3.18
CA VAL A 141 6.94 9.61 -2.59
C VAL A 141 7.18 10.06 -1.16
N SER A 142 6.44 11.04 -0.69
CA SER A 142 6.52 11.54 0.68
C SER A 142 5.11 11.57 1.28
N ILE A 143 4.79 10.55 2.08
CA ILE A 143 3.47 10.38 2.70
C ILE A 143 3.58 10.71 4.18
N ASN A 144 2.68 11.57 4.67
CA ASN A 144 2.58 11.84 6.10
C ASN A 144 1.93 10.63 6.79
N PRO A 145 2.60 9.97 7.75
CA PRO A 145 2.02 8.84 8.47
C PRO A 145 0.71 9.17 9.18
N GLU A 146 0.50 10.40 9.66
CA GLU A 146 -0.73 10.79 10.36
C GLU A 146 -1.99 10.57 9.50
N SER A 147 -1.92 10.89 8.20
CA SER A 147 -3.05 10.65 7.30
C SER A 147 -3.37 9.16 7.13
N LEU A 148 -2.33 8.32 7.09
CA LEU A 148 -2.49 6.87 7.01
C LEU A 148 -3.01 6.27 8.32
N LEU A 149 -2.59 6.82 9.46
CA LEU A 149 -3.06 6.35 10.77
C LEU A 149 -4.56 6.58 10.94
N LEU A 150 -5.06 7.76 10.57
CA LEU A 150 -6.49 8.08 10.63
C LEU A 150 -7.32 7.18 9.71
N GLU A 151 -6.94 7.07 8.46
CA GLU A 151 -7.64 6.22 7.49
C GLU A 151 -7.52 4.73 7.83
N GLY A 152 -6.34 4.30 8.29
CA GLY A 152 -6.13 2.92 8.72
C GLY A 152 -6.99 2.53 9.93
N ALA A 153 -7.12 3.40 10.92
CA ALA A 153 -8.00 3.19 12.06
C ALA A 153 -9.46 3.06 11.60
N ARG A 154 -9.92 3.96 10.73
CA ARG A 154 -11.26 3.91 10.14
C ARG A 154 -11.52 2.58 9.44
N ARG A 155 -10.59 2.11 8.60
CA ARG A 155 -10.71 0.82 7.88
C ARG A 155 -10.75 -0.38 8.82
N VAL A 156 -9.95 -0.40 9.87
CA VAL A 156 -9.95 -1.48 10.87
C VAL A 156 -11.29 -1.51 11.63
N ASP A 157 -11.81 -0.36 12.01
CA ASP A 157 -13.10 -0.26 12.70
C ASP A 157 -14.26 -0.69 11.79
N GLU A 158 -14.29 -0.25 10.55
CA GLU A 158 -15.31 -0.67 9.56
C GLU A 158 -15.22 -2.17 9.28
N TRP A 159 -14.01 -2.72 9.11
CA TRP A 159 -13.83 -4.14 8.90
C TRP A 159 -14.34 -4.97 10.07
N SER A 160 -14.09 -4.53 11.31
CA SER A 160 -14.60 -5.22 12.51
C SER A 160 -16.13 -5.27 12.59
N LEU A 161 -16.82 -4.27 12.03
CA LEU A 161 -18.27 -4.24 11.93
C LEU A 161 -18.80 -5.16 10.81
N ILE A 162 -18.08 -5.24 9.70
CA ILE A 162 -18.40 -6.12 8.58
C ILE A 162 -18.21 -7.58 8.99
N GLU A 163 -17.10 -7.93 9.62
CA GLU A 163 -16.79 -9.30 10.07
C GLU A 163 -17.83 -9.85 11.04
N LYS A 164 -18.38 -9.01 11.91
CA LYS A 164 -19.50 -9.41 12.80
C LYS A 164 -20.78 -9.73 12.06
N LYS A 165 -21.02 -9.10 10.90
CA LYS A 165 -22.23 -9.30 10.08
C LYS A 165 -22.03 -10.38 9.03
N ILE A 166 -20.82 -10.53 8.52
CA ILE A 166 -20.43 -11.45 7.45
C ILE A 166 -19.24 -12.27 7.95
N PRO A 167 -19.45 -13.27 8.80
CA PRO A 167 -18.36 -14.04 9.44
C PRO A 167 -17.64 -15.01 8.49
N SER A 168 -18.13 -15.22 7.27
CA SER A 168 -17.53 -16.08 6.25
C SER A 168 -17.84 -15.57 4.86
N PHE A 169 -16.90 -15.76 3.90
CA PHE A 169 -17.14 -15.50 2.47
C PHE A 169 -18.03 -16.55 1.80
N ASP A 170 -18.34 -17.66 2.49
CA ASP A 170 -19.23 -18.72 1.99
C ASP A 170 -20.71 -18.41 2.24
N ILE A 171 -21.02 -17.26 2.84
CA ILE A 171 -22.40 -16.83 3.10
C ILE A 171 -23.04 -16.37 1.79
N VAL A 172 -24.20 -16.96 1.49
CA VAL A 172 -25.07 -16.45 0.43
C VAL A 172 -25.93 -15.32 0.99
N LEU A 173 -25.74 -14.12 0.45
CA LEU A 173 -26.55 -12.96 0.82
C LEU A 173 -27.80 -12.89 -0.04
N GLU A 174 -28.96 -12.80 0.59
CA GLU A 174 -30.23 -12.59 -0.06
C GLU A 174 -30.72 -11.15 0.11
N LEU A 175 -31.11 -10.51 -0.97
CA LEU A 175 -31.63 -9.15 -0.94
C LEU A 175 -33.09 -9.14 -0.45
N ASP A 176 -33.32 -8.61 0.75
CA ASP A 176 -34.70 -8.39 1.23
C ASP A 176 -35.34 -7.15 0.56
N ARG A 177 -35.94 -7.36 -0.59
CA ARG A 177 -36.60 -6.31 -1.38
C ARG A 177 -37.72 -5.57 -0.64
N ARG A 178 -38.22 -6.08 0.48
CA ARG A 178 -39.28 -5.44 1.28
C ARG A 178 -38.75 -4.29 2.14
N ARG A 179 -37.45 -4.23 2.39
CA ARG A 179 -36.80 -3.23 3.20
C ARG A 179 -36.04 -2.17 2.40
N LEU A 180 -35.96 -2.32 1.08
CA LEU A 180 -35.36 -1.32 0.20
C LEU A 180 -36.35 -0.19 -0.05
N GLN A 181 -36.08 0.99 0.52
CA GLN A 181 -36.65 2.22 0.03
C GLN A 181 -35.80 2.72 -1.15
N GLU A 182 -36.45 3.29 -2.19
CA GLU A 182 -35.76 3.73 -3.42
C GLU A 182 -34.62 4.75 -3.19
N SER A 183 -34.54 5.36 -2.02
CA SER A 183 -33.49 6.33 -1.64
C SER A 183 -32.20 5.70 -1.12
N ASP A 184 -32.17 4.38 -0.84
CA ASP A 184 -31.05 3.75 -0.11
C ASP A 184 -30.02 3.06 -1.04
N VAL A 185 -30.21 3.08 -2.35
CA VAL A 185 -29.33 2.40 -3.29
C VAL A 185 -28.68 3.40 -4.24
N ALA A 186 -27.68 4.11 -3.76
CA ALA A 186 -26.68 4.73 -4.65
C ALA A 186 -25.58 3.68 -4.92
N LEU A 187 -25.73 2.91 -5.96
CA LEU A 187 -24.65 2.09 -6.52
C LEU A 187 -23.68 3.04 -7.21
N THR A 188 -22.55 3.31 -6.57
CA THR A 188 -21.39 3.86 -7.26
C THR A 188 -20.81 2.77 -8.15
N ALA A 189 -20.85 3.03 -9.46
CA ALA A 189 -20.20 2.21 -10.49
C ALA A 189 -18.66 2.27 -10.35
#